data_b3422331206aabcdc80fb5b1e104cd9d
#
_entry.id   b3422331206aabcdc80fb5b1e104cd9d
#
_cell.length_a   1.000
_cell.length_b   1.000
_cell.length_c   1.000
_cell.angle_alpha   90.00
_cell.angle_beta   90.00
_cell.angle_gamma   90.00
#
_symmetry.space_group_name_H-M   'P 1'
#
loop_
_entity.id
_entity.type
_entity.pdbx_description
1 polymer ?
#
loop_
_entity_poly.entity_id
_entity_poly.type
_entity_poly.pdbx_seq_one_letter_code
_entity_poly.pdbx_strand_id
1 'polypeptide(L)'
;MNKPGEIRVIVLALIKDGDRIFVSEGYDPTKQSTFYRALGGGVEFGETSRIALEREFQEEIQADLTNIRYLNCIENLFIFDAKQGHEIIQLYQCDFADPKFYQLESLTFSETPEKKHRALWVEIEKFKSGELRLVPEVFFDYL
;
A
#
# COMPACT_ATOMS: atom_id res chain seq x y z
N MET A 1 13.68 1.40 -1.53
CA MET A 1 13.72 2.87 -1.60
C MET A 1 14.19 3.32 -2.98
N ASN A 2 13.54 4.33 -3.55
CA ASN A 2 13.90 4.81 -4.89
C ASN A 2 15.24 5.55 -4.87
N LYS A 3 16.08 5.26 -5.85
CA LYS A 3 17.27 6.06 -6.10
C LYS A 3 16.84 7.34 -6.82
N PRO A 4 17.54 8.47 -6.64
CA PRO A 4 17.23 9.69 -7.38
C PRO A 4 17.21 9.46 -8.89
N GLY A 5 16.15 9.91 -9.55
CA GLY A 5 15.98 9.76 -10.99
C GLY A 5 15.57 8.37 -11.45
N GLU A 6 15.22 7.46 -10.54
CA GLU A 6 14.79 6.10 -10.88
C GLU A 6 13.26 6.02 -10.94
N ILE A 7 12.76 5.30 -11.94
CA ILE A 7 11.34 4.94 -12.04
C ILE A 7 11.18 3.57 -11.40
N ARG A 8 10.40 3.49 -10.33
CA ARG A 8 10.21 2.25 -9.59
C ARG A 8 8.89 1.59 -9.98
N VAL A 9 8.93 0.31 -10.29
CA VAL A 9 7.71 -0.48 -10.51
C VAL A 9 7.32 -1.12 -9.19
N ILE A 10 6.11 -0.85 -8.74
CA ILE A 10 5.57 -1.41 -7.51
C ILE A 10 4.21 -2.05 -7.74
N VAL A 11 3.80 -2.89 -6.82
CA VAL A 11 2.48 -3.50 -6.77
C VAL A 11 1.81 -3.15 -5.46
N LEU A 12 0.53 -2.80 -5.50
CA LEU A 12 -0.27 -2.50 -4.32
C LEU A 12 -1.56 -3.29 -4.35
N ALA A 13 -2.06 -3.64 -3.17
CA ALA A 13 -3.31 -4.36 -3.00
C ALA A 13 -4.37 -3.50 -2.33
N LEU A 14 -5.48 -3.31 -3.00
CA LEU A 14 -6.67 -2.73 -2.39
C LEU A 14 -7.46 -3.86 -1.73
N ILE A 15 -7.54 -3.84 -0.40
CA ILE A 15 -8.28 -4.82 0.38
C ILE A 15 -9.39 -4.11 1.13
N LYS A 16 -10.63 -4.43 0.77
CA LYS A 16 -11.82 -3.84 1.37
C LYS A 16 -12.52 -4.83 2.28
N ASP A 17 -13.08 -4.31 3.35
CA ASP A 17 -13.99 -5.06 4.22
C ASP A 17 -15.13 -4.11 4.60
N GLY A 18 -16.25 -4.19 3.87
CA GLY A 18 -17.34 -3.25 4.05
C GLY A 18 -16.90 -1.80 3.81
N ASP A 19 -17.02 -0.99 4.85
CA ASP A 19 -16.72 0.45 4.81
C ASP A 19 -15.27 0.79 5.07
N ARG A 20 -14.39 -0.19 5.21
CA ARG A 20 -13.00 0.03 5.58
C ARG A 20 -12.03 -0.60 4.60
N ILE A 21 -10.83 -0.06 4.55
CA ILE A 21 -9.72 -0.58 3.73
C ILE A 21 -8.49 -0.80 4.61
N PHE A 22 -7.65 -1.76 4.20
CA PHE A 22 -6.41 -2.06 4.89
C PHE A 22 -5.25 -1.27 4.29
N VAL A 23 -4.61 -0.45 5.12
CA VAL A 23 -3.57 0.48 4.67
C VAL A 23 -2.38 0.48 5.61
N SER A 24 -1.24 0.96 5.11
CA SER A 24 -0.09 1.26 5.95
C SER A 24 0.00 2.77 6.19
N GLU A 25 0.55 3.11 7.36
CA GLU A 25 0.74 4.49 7.78
C GLU A 25 2.14 4.96 7.44
N GLY A 26 2.27 6.13 6.84
CA GLY A 26 3.53 6.76 6.53
C GLY A 26 3.59 8.17 7.07
N TYR A 27 4.80 8.72 7.16
CA TYR A 27 5.01 10.07 7.64
C TYR A 27 6.00 10.79 6.75
N ASP A 28 5.62 11.98 6.26
CA ASP A 28 6.50 12.85 5.49
C ASP A 28 7.14 13.86 6.45
N PRO A 29 8.45 13.74 6.74
CA PRO A 29 9.09 14.59 7.72
C PRO A 29 9.23 16.05 7.27
N THR A 30 9.32 16.31 5.97
CA THR A 30 9.41 17.68 5.46
C THR A 30 8.07 18.39 5.56
N LYS A 31 6.98 17.71 5.20
CA LYS A 31 5.63 18.27 5.32
C LYS A 31 5.06 18.15 6.72
N GLN A 32 5.71 17.36 7.59
CA GLN A 32 5.24 17.06 8.93
C GLN A 32 3.78 16.55 8.90
N SER A 33 3.52 15.60 8.00
CA SER A 33 2.18 15.07 7.80
C SER A 33 2.18 13.56 7.67
N THR A 34 1.15 12.95 8.24
CA THR A 34 0.87 11.52 8.13
C THR A 34 0.05 11.26 6.87
N PHE A 35 0.34 10.18 6.20
CA PHE A 35 -0.45 9.71 5.07
C PHE A 35 -0.63 8.20 5.16
N TYR A 36 -1.58 7.69 4.36
CA TYR A 36 -1.91 6.27 4.33
C TYR A 36 -1.85 5.77 2.90
N ARG A 37 -1.49 4.50 2.74
CA ARG A 37 -1.31 3.89 1.45
C ARG A 37 -1.62 2.40 1.54
N ALA A 38 -2.16 1.81 0.47
CA ALA A 38 -2.34 0.36 0.39
C ALA A 38 -0.99 -0.36 0.52
N LEU A 39 -1.01 -1.57 1.06
CA LEU A 39 0.20 -2.38 1.21
C LEU A 39 0.64 -2.98 -0.12
N GLY A 40 1.91 -3.24 -0.21
CA GLY A 40 2.56 -3.88 -1.34
C GLY A 40 4.05 -3.61 -1.32
N GLY A 41 4.67 -3.54 -2.48
CA GLY A 41 6.11 -3.29 -2.54
C GLY A 41 6.64 -3.34 -3.95
N GLY A 42 7.96 -3.37 -4.08
CA GLY A 42 8.64 -3.37 -5.36
C GLY A 42 8.53 -4.68 -6.10
N VAL A 43 8.34 -4.59 -7.41
CA VAL A 43 8.43 -5.75 -8.30
C VAL A 43 9.90 -5.98 -8.60
N GLU A 44 10.37 -7.19 -8.38
CA GLU A 44 11.77 -7.56 -8.64
C GLU A 44 11.95 -8.03 -10.07
N PHE A 45 13.16 -7.86 -10.59
CA PHE A 45 13.50 -8.35 -11.91
C PHE A 45 13.22 -9.86 -12.01
N GLY A 46 12.47 -10.25 -13.04
CA GLY A 46 12.15 -11.65 -13.30
C GLY A 46 10.86 -12.15 -12.67
N GLU A 47 10.14 -11.31 -11.90
CA GLU A 47 8.82 -11.71 -11.38
C GLU A 47 7.69 -10.88 -11.98
N THR A 48 6.51 -11.49 -12.07
CA THR A 48 5.30 -10.75 -12.45
C THR A 48 4.82 -9.93 -11.26
N SER A 49 3.99 -8.91 -11.53
CA SER A 49 3.44 -8.09 -10.45
C SER A 49 2.58 -8.90 -9.49
N ARG A 50 1.86 -9.91 -9.98
CA ARG A 50 1.06 -10.78 -9.11
C ARG A 50 1.93 -11.59 -8.16
N ILE A 51 3.02 -12.17 -8.66
CA ILE A 51 3.96 -12.92 -7.82
C ILE A 51 4.60 -11.97 -6.80
N ALA A 52 4.97 -10.76 -7.22
CA ALA A 52 5.52 -9.75 -6.33
C ALA A 52 4.55 -9.41 -5.19
N LEU A 53 3.26 -9.28 -5.50
CA LEU A 53 2.23 -8.98 -4.51
C LEU A 53 2.16 -10.08 -3.44
N GLU A 54 2.09 -11.33 -3.87
CA GLU A 54 2.02 -12.47 -2.95
C GLU A 54 3.29 -12.57 -2.10
N ARG A 55 4.46 -12.36 -2.70
CA ARG A 55 5.74 -12.37 -1.99
C ARG A 55 5.81 -11.26 -0.94
N GLU A 56 5.44 -10.04 -1.30
CA GLU A 56 5.48 -8.89 -0.38
C GLU A 56 4.59 -9.11 0.84
N PHE A 57 3.38 -9.63 0.64
CA PHE A 57 2.48 -9.90 1.75
C PHE A 57 2.99 -11.01 2.66
N GLN A 58 3.65 -12.03 2.09
CA GLN A 58 4.29 -13.07 2.91
C GLN A 58 5.47 -12.51 3.71
N GLU A 59 6.32 -11.71 3.09
CA GLU A 59 7.49 -11.16 3.74
C GLU A 59 7.12 -10.17 4.85
N GLU A 60 6.16 -9.29 4.59
CA GLU A 60 5.84 -8.20 5.50
C GLU A 60 4.95 -8.65 6.66
N ILE A 61 3.87 -9.38 6.39
CA ILE A 61 2.86 -9.69 7.40
C ILE A 61 2.45 -11.16 7.43
N GLN A 62 3.15 -12.02 6.70
CA GLN A 62 2.88 -13.46 6.64
C GLN A 62 1.43 -13.77 6.29
N ALA A 63 0.90 -13.06 5.31
CA ALA A 63 -0.49 -13.21 4.87
C ALA A 63 -0.58 -13.88 3.50
N ASP A 64 -1.51 -14.82 3.38
CA ASP A 64 -1.94 -15.36 2.10
C ASP A 64 -3.09 -14.53 1.57
N LEU A 65 -3.10 -14.32 0.25
CA LEU A 65 -4.13 -13.57 -0.44
C LEU A 65 -5.00 -14.51 -1.28
N THR A 66 -6.26 -14.14 -1.45
CA THR A 66 -7.20 -14.85 -2.30
C THR A 66 -8.04 -13.85 -3.09
N ASN A 67 -8.78 -14.34 -4.09
CA ASN A 67 -9.62 -13.49 -4.94
C ASN A 67 -8.85 -12.34 -5.57
N ILE A 68 -7.64 -12.61 -6.02
CA ILE A 68 -6.73 -11.60 -6.56
C ILE A 68 -7.19 -11.21 -7.96
N ARG A 69 -7.47 -9.91 -8.15
CA ARG A 69 -7.96 -9.35 -9.40
C ARG A 69 -7.19 -8.10 -9.78
N TYR A 70 -6.65 -8.08 -10.99
CA TYR A 70 -5.95 -6.91 -11.51
C TYR A 70 -6.95 -5.77 -11.79
N LEU A 71 -6.64 -4.57 -11.32
CA LEU A 71 -7.50 -3.40 -11.54
C LEU A 71 -6.94 -2.46 -12.60
N ASN A 72 -5.70 -2.01 -12.44
CA ASN A 72 -5.15 -0.98 -13.34
C ASN A 72 -3.66 -0.81 -13.14
N CYS A 73 -3.05 -0.14 -14.13
CA CYS A 73 -1.69 0.35 -14.08
C CYS A 73 -1.75 1.87 -13.92
N ILE A 74 -1.08 2.40 -12.91
CA ILE A 74 -1.14 3.81 -12.54
C ILE A 74 0.26 4.40 -12.61
N GLU A 75 0.39 5.52 -13.31
CA GLU A 75 1.62 6.30 -13.27
C GLU A 75 1.51 7.31 -12.13
N ASN A 76 2.44 7.28 -11.19
CA ASN A 76 2.38 8.13 -10.01
C ASN A 76 3.63 8.99 -9.87
N LEU A 77 3.45 10.29 -9.97
CA LEU A 77 4.49 11.28 -9.70
C LEU A 77 4.15 11.94 -8.37
N PHE A 78 5.10 11.98 -7.45
CA PHE A 78 4.83 12.50 -6.12
C PHE A 78 6.06 13.16 -5.52
N ILE A 79 5.86 13.89 -4.43
CA ILE A 79 6.94 14.47 -3.63
C ILE A 79 6.87 13.84 -2.24
N PHE A 80 7.96 13.25 -1.83
CA PHE A 80 8.11 12.73 -0.47
C PHE A 80 9.44 13.17 0.10
N ASP A 81 9.42 13.73 1.29
CA ASP A 81 10.62 14.27 1.98
C ASP A 81 11.40 15.20 1.06
N ALA A 82 10.69 16.13 0.42
CA ALA A 82 11.21 17.13 -0.52
C ALA A 82 11.89 16.54 -1.78
N LYS A 83 11.70 15.24 -2.04
CA LYS A 83 12.29 14.57 -3.21
C LYS A 83 11.20 14.09 -4.15
N GLN A 84 11.46 14.24 -5.45
CA GLN A 84 10.53 13.73 -6.46
C GLN A 84 10.62 12.20 -6.54
N GLY A 85 9.45 11.54 -6.48
CA GLY A 85 9.32 10.12 -6.73
C GLY A 85 8.56 9.85 -8.02
N HIS A 86 8.86 8.72 -8.64
CA HIS A 86 8.19 8.29 -9.87
C HIS A 86 7.97 6.79 -9.78
N GLU A 87 6.69 6.38 -9.81
CA GLU A 87 6.31 4.98 -9.69
C GLU A 87 5.35 4.57 -10.78
N ILE A 88 5.50 3.32 -11.24
CA ILE A 88 4.49 2.63 -12.03
C ILE A 88 3.83 1.65 -11.06
N ILE A 89 2.55 1.84 -10.76
CA ILE A 89 1.82 1.04 -9.78
C ILE A 89 0.94 0.03 -10.51
N GLN A 90 1.17 -1.25 -10.25
CA GLN A 90 0.26 -2.32 -10.65
C GLN A 90 -0.73 -2.52 -9.50
N LEU A 91 -1.98 -2.13 -9.71
CA LEU A 91 -2.99 -2.17 -8.66
C LEU A 91 -3.86 -3.42 -8.79
N TYR A 92 -3.96 -4.15 -7.68
CA TYR A 92 -4.83 -5.33 -7.55
C TYR A 92 -5.85 -5.10 -6.45
N GLN A 93 -6.98 -5.77 -6.56
CA GLN A 93 -7.92 -5.94 -5.47
C GLN A 93 -7.87 -7.40 -5.04
N CYS A 94 -7.91 -7.65 -3.73
CA CYS A 94 -7.88 -9.01 -3.20
C CYS A 94 -8.48 -9.07 -1.81
N ASP A 95 -8.52 -10.28 -1.25
CA ASP A 95 -8.96 -10.54 0.11
C ASP A 95 -7.86 -11.28 0.85
N PHE A 96 -7.85 -11.16 2.19
CA PHE A 96 -7.04 -12.02 3.03
C PHE A 96 -7.67 -13.42 3.06
N ALA A 97 -6.84 -14.45 2.90
CA ALA A 97 -7.30 -15.83 2.99
C ALA A 97 -7.60 -16.23 4.44
N ASP A 98 -6.83 -15.71 5.40
CA ASP A 98 -7.01 -16.01 6.81
C ASP A 98 -7.92 -14.96 7.47
N PRO A 99 -9.07 -15.39 8.05
CA PRO A 99 -10.01 -14.47 8.69
C PRO A 99 -9.43 -13.63 9.82
N LYS A 100 -8.32 -14.05 10.42
CA LYS A 100 -7.71 -13.33 11.54
C LYS A 100 -7.37 -11.87 11.19
N PHE A 101 -7.01 -11.59 9.92
CA PHE A 101 -6.65 -10.25 9.50
C PHE A 101 -7.83 -9.28 9.51
N TYR A 102 -9.05 -9.80 9.43
CA TYR A 102 -10.27 -8.96 9.51
C TYR A 102 -10.67 -8.64 10.96
N GLN A 103 -10.08 -9.32 11.93
CA GLN A 103 -10.41 -9.17 13.33
C GLN A 103 -9.46 -8.25 14.10
N LEU A 104 -8.29 -7.99 13.56
CA LEU A 104 -7.33 -7.08 14.19
C LEU A 104 -7.60 -5.63 13.77
N GLU A 105 -7.27 -4.68 14.64
CA GLU A 105 -7.37 -3.26 14.33
C GLU A 105 -6.12 -2.76 13.63
N SER A 106 -4.96 -3.21 14.09
CA SER A 106 -3.67 -2.83 13.54
C SER A 106 -2.62 -3.90 13.82
N LEU A 107 -1.55 -3.84 13.04
CA LEU A 107 -0.35 -4.63 13.29
C LEU A 107 0.87 -3.79 12.94
N THR A 108 2.00 -4.16 13.53
CA THR A 108 3.28 -3.53 13.21
C THR A 108 4.12 -4.54 12.44
N PHE A 109 4.73 -4.10 11.37
CA PHE A 109 5.62 -4.93 10.59
C PHE A 109 6.93 -4.18 10.30
N SER A 110 7.98 -4.93 9.97
CA SER A 110 9.29 -4.36 9.71
C SER A 110 9.68 -4.59 8.26
N GLU A 111 9.99 -3.52 7.55
CA GLU A 111 10.61 -3.60 6.22
C GLU A 111 12.10 -3.91 6.38
N THR A 112 12.71 -3.26 7.38
CA THR A 112 14.09 -3.52 7.83
C THR A 112 14.07 -3.50 9.37
N PRO A 113 15.15 -3.98 10.05
CA PRO A 113 15.19 -3.93 11.51
C PRO A 113 14.98 -2.54 12.11
N GLU A 114 15.31 -1.49 11.34
CA GLU A 114 15.23 -0.10 11.80
C GLU A 114 13.96 0.61 11.34
N LYS A 115 13.28 0.07 10.30
CA LYS A 115 12.08 0.68 9.73
C LYS A 115 10.87 -0.17 10.05
N LYS A 116 10.12 0.30 11.05
CA LYS A 116 8.85 -0.32 11.43
C LYS A 116 7.70 0.48 10.84
N HIS A 117 6.69 -0.23 10.36
CA HIS A 117 5.48 0.34 9.81
C HIS A 117 4.27 -0.20 10.55
N ARG A 118 3.23 0.60 10.54
CA ARG A 118 1.94 0.20 11.10
C ARG A 118 0.96 -0.01 9.97
N ALA A 119 0.28 -1.16 9.96
CA ALA A 119 -0.81 -1.44 9.05
C ALA A 119 -2.11 -1.53 9.84
N LEU A 120 -3.20 -0.99 9.28
CA LEU A 120 -4.45 -0.90 10.01
C LEU A 120 -5.65 -0.81 9.06
N TRP A 121 -6.81 -1.15 9.59
CA TRP A 121 -8.08 -0.89 8.94
C TRP A 121 -8.49 0.54 9.20
N VAL A 122 -8.88 1.25 8.14
CA VAL A 122 -9.36 2.64 8.23
C VAL A 122 -10.69 2.75 7.50
N GLU A 123 -11.66 3.39 8.11
CA GLU A 123 -12.93 3.67 7.47
C GLU A 123 -12.73 4.57 6.24
N ILE A 124 -13.30 4.17 5.12
CA ILE A 124 -13.19 4.89 3.84
C ILE A 124 -13.65 6.35 3.99
N GLU A 125 -14.67 6.59 4.79
CA GLU A 125 -15.21 7.93 5.01
C GLU A 125 -14.17 8.89 5.59
N LYS A 126 -13.24 8.41 6.39
CA LYS A 126 -12.17 9.27 6.93
C LYS A 126 -11.26 9.82 5.84
N PHE A 127 -11.10 9.07 4.76
CA PHE A 127 -10.36 9.56 3.60
C PHE A 127 -11.22 10.48 2.74
N LYS A 128 -12.47 10.12 2.50
CA LYS A 128 -13.38 10.92 1.68
C LYS A 128 -13.68 12.28 2.29
N SER A 129 -13.76 12.36 3.62
CA SER A 129 -13.98 13.61 4.34
C SER A 129 -12.76 14.52 4.39
N GLY A 130 -11.58 13.98 4.10
CA GLY A 130 -10.32 14.70 4.21
C GLY A 130 -9.72 14.69 5.61
N GLU A 131 -10.33 13.98 6.57
CA GLU A 131 -9.76 13.84 7.91
C GLU A 131 -8.40 13.16 7.87
N LEU A 132 -8.26 12.11 7.04
CA LEU A 132 -7.01 11.40 6.80
C LEU A 132 -6.67 11.44 5.33
N ARG A 133 -5.37 11.41 5.03
CA ARG A 133 -4.88 11.50 3.66
C ARG A 133 -4.52 10.13 3.10
N LEU A 134 -5.16 9.75 2.00
CA LEU A 134 -4.85 8.52 1.25
C LEU A 134 -4.08 8.90 -0.02
N VAL A 135 -2.99 8.22 -0.28
CA VAL A 135 -2.18 8.42 -1.48
C VAL A 135 -1.99 7.10 -2.24
N PRO A 136 -1.86 7.15 -3.56
CA PRO A 136 -2.15 8.28 -4.43
C PRO A 136 -3.65 8.59 -4.52
N GLU A 137 -4.00 9.80 -4.89
CA GLU A 137 -5.40 10.24 -4.96
C GLU A 137 -6.27 9.41 -5.90
N VAL A 138 -5.68 8.81 -6.92
CA VAL A 138 -6.39 7.97 -7.87
C VAL A 138 -7.07 6.76 -7.18
N PHE A 139 -6.63 6.38 -5.98
CA PHE A 139 -7.27 5.31 -5.22
C PHE A 139 -8.74 5.61 -4.91
N PHE A 140 -9.13 6.88 -4.84
CA PHE A 140 -10.51 7.25 -4.61
C PHE A 140 -11.45 6.74 -5.71
N ASP A 141 -10.95 6.51 -6.91
CA ASP A 141 -11.75 5.97 -8.01
C ASP A 141 -12.21 4.53 -7.77
N TYR A 142 -11.61 3.84 -6.80
CA TYR A 142 -11.89 2.44 -6.49
C TYR A 142 -12.60 2.24 -5.15
N LEU A 143 -12.93 3.32 -4.45
CA LEU A 143 -13.54 3.26 -3.11
C LEU A 143 -15.07 3.39 -3.12
#